data_2088c22dc18311841ab566eeec9ed93d
#
_entry.id   2088c22dc18311841ab566eeec9ed93d
#
_cell.length_a   1.000
_cell.length_b   1.000
_cell.length_c   1.000
_cell.angle_alpha   90.00
_cell.angle_beta   90.00
_cell.angle_gamma   90.00
#
_symmetry.space_group_name_H-M   'P 1'
#
loop_
_entity.id
_entity.type
_entity.pdbx_description
1 polymer ?
#
loop_
_entity_poly.entity_id
_entity_poly.type
_entity_poly.pdbx_seq_one_letter_code
_entity_poly.pdbx_strand_id
1 'polypeptide(L)'
;MVKEERRILTEPEKVSLLEKHKQCYICLETLEGYGRDEIQFDHIYNYADGFSQELCNFAPVHASQDERKRNCHKAKGRKAPIEYREEIRINKSLKIVHGLADLCPNAVQSVYSISEDKRSITFNGVKLPLYNQKIGTKDNYYFFTEVEIKYIENDNEIQLRPLEAKILPLIFNLKYSVQLLPSLTRLDPNTNTLKLFDGQHKAVAQIIGNNRDRIPCLVFVSPDVSALRVTVYEAHTDFVQQRYRKSHIDTKLADIFGEKIAAYRRKVGNPQAPYSEAEILKGESAATIRNFLLSSIIKELSINTDIIRLYAAEIRADQKHQPILWQSIEKFISKFCNLTPVQDYSESESNHRSDEIDNLIFILNLVIEYSIKDFWTPDNPEAKQHKMSRTFFYRTAFNNWVNTLEEGLRFALEQMKGAKVWGALCYQTAFTPEVRLRFNEIVKRLFGHPMWVQEAIQDEIAKTNVDSVVTDIFKRETLDYIYITKL
;
A
#
# COMPACT_ATOMS: atom_id res chain seq x y z
N MET A 1 32.94 -31.11 -18.44
CA MET A 1 33.17 -29.86 -19.19
C MET A 1 34.39 -29.20 -18.60
N VAL A 2 35.46 -29.03 -19.38
CA VAL A 2 36.63 -28.25 -18.97
C VAL A 2 36.18 -26.81 -18.84
N LYS A 3 36.34 -26.18 -17.67
CA LYS A 3 36.13 -24.75 -17.52
C LYS A 3 37.17 -24.05 -18.38
N GLU A 4 36.77 -23.49 -19.51
CA GLU A 4 37.63 -22.57 -20.24
C GLU A 4 38.02 -21.42 -19.34
N GLU A 5 39.28 -21.01 -19.36
CA GLU A 5 39.75 -19.86 -18.60
C GLU A 5 39.11 -18.59 -19.14
N ARG A 6 38.74 -17.67 -18.22
CA ARG A 6 38.16 -16.38 -18.57
C ARG A 6 39.13 -15.59 -19.44
N ARG A 7 38.70 -15.20 -20.65
CA ARG A 7 39.51 -14.39 -21.58
C ARG A 7 39.88 -13.05 -20.97
N ILE A 8 41.13 -12.70 -21.05
CA ILE A 8 41.66 -11.37 -20.71
C ILE A 8 41.91 -10.61 -22.01
N LEU A 9 41.34 -9.41 -22.15
CA LEU A 9 41.51 -8.56 -23.33
C LEU A 9 42.94 -7.99 -23.37
N THR A 10 43.57 -8.02 -24.55
CA THR A 10 44.81 -7.33 -24.82
C THR A 10 44.66 -5.82 -24.90
N GLU A 11 45.70 -5.04 -24.71
CA GLU A 11 45.62 -3.58 -24.80
C GLU A 11 45.14 -3.06 -26.18
N PRO A 12 45.56 -3.64 -27.33
CA PRO A 12 45.00 -3.24 -28.63
C PRO A 12 43.47 -3.48 -28.73
N GLU A 13 42.97 -4.59 -28.18
CA GLU A 13 41.52 -4.89 -28.16
C GLU A 13 40.76 -3.87 -27.31
N LYS A 14 41.29 -3.50 -26.15
CA LYS A 14 40.69 -2.48 -25.30
C LYS A 14 40.65 -1.09 -25.97
N VAL A 15 41.75 -0.73 -26.71
CA VAL A 15 41.78 0.51 -27.50
C VAL A 15 40.69 0.49 -28.57
N SER A 16 40.61 -0.60 -29.33
CA SER A 16 39.56 -0.80 -30.34
C SER A 16 38.14 -0.68 -29.81
N LEU A 17 37.91 -1.24 -28.61
CA LEU A 17 36.59 -1.11 -27.97
C LEU A 17 36.27 0.33 -27.55
N LEU A 18 37.27 1.10 -27.06
CA LEU A 18 37.07 2.51 -26.70
C LEU A 18 36.90 3.41 -27.92
N GLU A 19 37.50 3.09 -29.03
CA GLU A 19 37.28 3.80 -30.31
C GLU A 19 35.83 3.63 -30.81
N LYS A 20 35.31 2.40 -30.68
CA LYS A 20 33.92 2.07 -31.06
C LYS A 20 32.88 2.59 -30.08
N HIS A 21 33.20 2.58 -28.80
CA HIS A 21 32.24 2.92 -27.73
C HIS A 21 32.74 4.08 -26.89
N LYS A 22 32.27 5.28 -27.19
CA LYS A 22 32.60 6.51 -26.44
C LYS A 22 31.79 6.66 -25.16
N GLN A 23 30.84 5.79 -24.93
CA GLN A 23 29.93 5.80 -23.79
C GLN A 23 30.01 4.53 -22.97
N CYS A 24 29.77 4.63 -21.68
CA CYS A 24 29.58 3.49 -20.79
C CYS A 24 28.41 2.63 -21.29
N TYR A 25 28.63 1.36 -21.47
CA TYR A 25 27.58 0.44 -21.95
C TYR A 25 26.34 0.40 -21.03
N ILE A 26 26.55 0.58 -19.73
CA ILE A 26 25.48 0.47 -18.73
C ILE A 26 24.63 1.76 -18.65
N CYS A 27 25.26 2.91 -18.37
CA CYS A 27 24.52 4.16 -18.10
C CYS A 27 24.38 5.08 -19.32
N LEU A 28 25.06 4.74 -20.43
CA LEU A 28 25.10 5.52 -21.70
C LEU A 28 25.70 6.92 -21.57
N GLU A 29 26.35 7.25 -20.47
CA GLU A 29 27.06 8.51 -20.33
C GLU A 29 28.49 8.39 -20.90
N THR A 30 29.05 9.54 -21.25
CA THR A 30 30.39 9.61 -21.84
C THR A 30 31.47 8.99 -20.96
N LEU A 31 32.44 8.35 -21.57
CA LEU A 31 33.67 7.86 -20.93
C LEU A 31 34.77 8.94 -21.00
N GLU A 32 34.50 10.04 -21.64
CA GLU A 32 35.43 11.17 -21.72
C GLU A 32 35.69 11.74 -20.31
N GLY A 33 36.98 12.01 -20.01
CA GLY A 33 37.38 12.48 -18.68
C GLY A 33 37.62 11.38 -17.65
N TYR A 34 37.45 10.08 -18.02
CA TYR A 34 37.82 8.94 -17.19
C TYR A 34 39.20 8.40 -17.59
N GLY A 35 40.05 8.17 -16.61
CA GLY A 35 41.37 7.52 -16.80
C GLY A 35 41.19 6.06 -17.25
N ARG A 36 42.29 5.49 -17.78
CA ARG A 36 42.29 4.12 -18.29
C ARG A 36 41.97 3.10 -17.18
N ASP A 37 42.41 3.35 -15.97
CA ASP A 37 42.20 2.59 -14.76
C ASP A 37 40.77 2.77 -14.19
N GLU A 38 40.05 3.79 -14.65
CA GLU A 38 38.67 4.07 -14.26
C GLU A 38 37.64 3.43 -15.22
N ILE A 39 38.12 2.66 -16.21
CA ILE A 39 37.26 1.97 -17.19
C ILE A 39 37.54 0.47 -17.13
N GLN A 40 36.48 -0.30 -16.84
CA GLN A 40 36.51 -1.76 -16.88
C GLN A 40 35.86 -2.26 -18.19
N PHE A 41 36.34 -3.37 -18.71
CA PHE A 41 35.73 -4.05 -19.86
C PHE A 41 35.03 -5.30 -19.37
N ASP A 42 33.70 -5.22 -19.35
CA ASP A 42 32.85 -6.31 -18.88
C ASP A 42 32.20 -7.08 -20.02
N HIS A 43 31.94 -8.37 -19.80
CA HIS A 43 31.11 -9.15 -20.72
C HIS A 43 29.67 -8.60 -20.71
N ILE A 44 29.14 -8.26 -21.87
CA ILE A 44 27.76 -7.76 -22.04
C ILE A 44 26.77 -8.77 -21.49
N TYR A 45 26.93 -10.06 -21.88
CA TYR A 45 26.22 -11.20 -21.32
C TYR A 45 27.19 -12.02 -20.49
N ASN A 46 26.80 -12.49 -19.32
CA ASN A 46 27.70 -13.21 -18.43
C ASN A 46 28.25 -14.48 -19.08
N TYR A 47 29.56 -14.62 -19.06
CA TYR A 47 30.21 -15.84 -19.48
C TYR A 47 29.78 -17.08 -18.66
N ALA A 48 29.51 -16.87 -17.37
CA ALA A 48 29.04 -17.94 -16.47
C ALA A 48 27.70 -18.56 -16.92
N ASP A 49 26.91 -17.83 -17.72
CA ASP A 49 25.63 -18.29 -18.27
C ASP A 49 25.79 -18.96 -19.66
N GLY A 50 27.04 -19.24 -20.09
CA GLY A 50 27.33 -19.93 -21.33
C GLY A 50 27.45 -19.04 -22.57
N PHE A 51 27.56 -17.73 -22.40
CA PHE A 51 27.72 -16.80 -23.52
C PHE A 51 29.18 -16.69 -23.99
N SER A 52 29.37 -16.24 -25.24
CA SER A 52 30.67 -16.17 -25.94
C SER A 52 31.70 -15.31 -25.22
N GLN A 53 32.98 -15.70 -25.33
CA GLN A 53 34.13 -14.90 -24.94
C GLN A 53 34.71 -14.05 -26.10
N GLU A 54 34.00 -13.94 -27.21
CA GLU A 54 34.44 -13.11 -28.34
C GLU A 54 34.38 -11.62 -27.99
N LEU A 55 35.18 -10.83 -28.74
CA LEU A 55 35.30 -9.38 -28.52
C LEU A 55 33.98 -8.64 -28.60
N CYS A 56 33.02 -9.11 -29.39
CA CYS A 56 31.69 -8.53 -29.51
C CYS A 56 30.85 -8.63 -28.24
N ASN A 57 31.19 -9.52 -27.29
CA ASN A 57 30.54 -9.64 -26.00
C ASN A 57 31.23 -8.81 -24.90
N PHE A 58 32.15 -7.92 -25.24
CA PHE A 58 32.77 -7.00 -24.28
C PHE A 58 32.40 -5.57 -24.57
N ALA A 59 32.22 -4.78 -23.48
CA ALA A 59 31.94 -3.36 -23.57
C ALA A 59 32.59 -2.59 -22.42
N PRO A 60 33.00 -1.32 -22.65
CA PRO A 60 33.57 -0.47 -21.61
C PRO A 60 32.47 0.01 -20.66
N VAL A 61 32.77 0.01 -19.35
CA VAL A 61 31.91 0.50 -18.28
C VAL A 61 32.69 1.35 -17.30
N HIS A 62 32.05 2.34 -16.66
CA HIS A 62 32.66 3.13 -15.59
C HIS A 62 33.06 2.23 -14.41
N ALA A 63 34.29 2.42 -13.91
CA ALA A 63 34.85 1.65 -12.80
C ALA A 63 35.71 2.53 -11.85
N SER A 64 35.47 3.85 -11.80
CA SER A 64 36.23 4.76 -10.95
C SER A 64 36.14 4.41 -9.47
N GLN A 65 37.26 4.57 -8.75
CA GLN A 65 37.31 4.47 -7.28
C GLN A 65 37.02 5.83 -6.61
N ASP A 66 36.99 6.94 -7.37
CA ASP A 66 36.58 8.25 -6.85
C ASP A 66 35.05 8.24 -6.65
N GLU A 67 34.62 8.43 -5.41
CA GLU A 67 33.20 8.46 -5.02
C GLU A 67 32.39 9.55 -5.72
N ARG A 68 33.03 10.61 -6.21
CA ARG A 68 32.41 11.68 -6.99
C ARG A 68 32.14 11.31 -8.44
N LYS A 69 32.77 10.22 -8.92
CA LYS A 69 32.62 9.68 -10.26
C LYS A 69 31.77 8.41 -10.27
N ARG A 70 31.25 8.05 -11.44
CA ARG A 70 30.44 6.84 -11.58
C ARG A 70 31.27 5.56 -11.52
N ASN A 71 30.70 4.55 -10.87
CA ASN A 71 31.23 3.19 -10.89
C ASN A 71 30.10 2.19 -11.21
N CYS A 72 29.79 2.06 -12.49
CA CYS A 72 28.77 1.13 -12.97
C CYS A 72 29.19 -0.33 -12.81
N HIS A 73 30.48 -0.62 -12.89
CA HIS A 73 31.02 -1.97 -12.65
C HIS A 73 30.72 -2.45 -11.24
N LYS A 74 30.97 -1.64 -10.23
CA LYS A 74 30.66 -1.95 -8.83
C LYS A 74 29.14 -1.98 -8.59
N ALA A 75 28.39 -1.01 -9.14
CA ALA A 75 26.96 -0.86 -8.93
C ALA A 75 26.13 -2.02 -9.49
N LYS A 76 26.55 -2.62 -10.63
CA LYS A 76 25.85 -3.79 -11.19
C LYS A 76 25.97 -5.05 -10.33
N GLY A 77 26.97 -5.12 -9.46
CA GLY A 77 27.26 -6.30 -8.63
C GLY A 77 27.52 -7.55 -9.49
N ARG A 78 26.74 -8.59 -9.26
CA ARG A 78 26.84 -9.89 -10.01
C ARG A 78 26.02 -9.91 -11.29
N LYS A 79 25.20 -8.88 -11.58
CA LYS A 79 24.35 -8.82 -12.78
C LYS A 79 25.22 -8.65 -14.04
N ALA A 80 24.73 -9.16 -15.17
CA ALA A 80 25.33 -8.85 -16.47
C ALA A 80 25.12 -7.34 -16.78
N PRO A 81 26.06 -6.66 -17.47
CA PRO A 81 25.90 -5.28 -17.88
C PRO A 81 24.61 -4.98 -18.63
N ILE A 82 24.17 -5.88 -19.49
CA ILE A 82 22.90 -5.74 -20.23
C ILE A 82 21.67 -5.76 -19.30
N GLU A 83 21.68 -6.61 -18.30
CA GLU A 83 20.59 -6.69 -17.31
C GLU A 83 20.52 -5.42 -16.46
N TYR A 84 21.68 -4.94 -15.98
CA TYR A 84 21.73 -3.73 -15.17
C TYR A 84 21.41 -2.47 -15.97
N ARG A 85 21.83 -2.40 -17.23
CA ARG A 85 21.42 -1.34 -18.17
C ARG A 85 19.90 -1.31 -18.34
N GLU A 86 19.28 -2.47 -18.53
CA GLU A 86 17.83 -2.58 -18.67
C GLU A 86 17.12 -2.16 -17.38
N GLU A 87 17.63 -2.55 -16.22
CA GLU A 87 17.12 -2.12 -14.93
C GLU A 87 17.17 -0.59 -14.76
N ILE A 88 18.27 0.06 -15.16
CA ILE A 88 18.38 1.52 -15.14
C ILE A 88 17.35 2.16 -16.08
N ARG A 89 17.19 1.63 -17.29
CA ARG A 89 16.19 2.11 -18.26
C ARG A 89 14.77 2.05 -17.68
N ILE A 90 14.41 0.90 -17.13
CA ILE A 90 13.11 0.67 -16.52
C ILE A 90 12.90 1.60 -15.33
N ASN A 91 13.89 1.72 -14.45
CA ASN A 91 13.81 2.60 -13.28
C ASN A 91 13.66 4.08 -13.67
N LYS A 92 14.30 4.53 -14.76
CA LYS A 92 14.08 5.89 -15.31
C LYS A 92 12.62 6.06 -15.78
N SER A 93 12.08 5.09 -16.50
CA SER A 93 10.67 5.12 -16.94
C SER A 93 9.71 5.13 -15.75
N LEU A 94 9.96 4.32 -14.72
CA LEU A 94 9.10 4.24 -13.53
C LEU A 94 9.13 5.52 -12.66
N LYS A 95 10.15 6.39 -12.81
CA LYS A 95 10.16 7.69 -12.12
C LYS A 95 9.15 8.69 -12.67
N ILE A 96 8.73 8.54 -13.91
CA ILE A 96 7.81 9.45 -14.60
C ILE A 96 6.45 8.78 -14.88
N VAL A 97 6.33 7.47 -14.70
CA VAL A 97 5.08 6.72 -14.91
C VAL A 97 4.50 6.36 -13.56
N HIS A 98 3.41 7.00 -13.18
CA HIS A 98 2.67 6.78 -11.94
C HIS A 98 1.43 5.89 -12.14
N GLY A 99 1.05 5.66 -13.39
CA GLY A 99 -0.08 4.83 -13.76
C GLY A 99 -0.16 4.58 -15.26
N LEU A 100 -1.19 3.85 -15.66
CA LEU A 100 -1.44 3.59 -17.08
C LEU A 100 -1.76 4.90 -17.85
N ALA A 101 -2.38 5.87 -17.19
CA ALA A 101 -2.70 7.17 -17.79
C ALA A 101 -1.48 7.93 -18.32
N ASP A 102 -0.31 7.75 -17.70
CA ASP A 102 0.92 8.39 -18.17
C ASP A 102 1.47 7.73 -19.45
N LEU A 103 1.12 6.47 -19.68
CA LEU A 103 1.50 5.72 -20.90
C LEU A 103 0.47 5.88 -22.01
N CYS A 104 -0.79 6.07 -21.66
CA CYS A 104 -1.93 6.18 -22.57
C CYS A 104 -2.84 7.34 -22.14
N PRO A 105 -2.43 8.60 -22.34
CA PRO A 105 -3.14 9.76 -21.81
C PRO A 105 -4.48 10.01 -22.49
N ASN A 106 -4.67 9.51 -23.73
CA ASN A 106 -5.88 9.74 -24.50
C ASN A 106 -6.31 8.42 -25.17
N ALA A 107 -7.19 7.68 -24.51
CA ALA A 107 -7.71 6.46 -25.09
C ALA A 107 -8.57 6.73 -26.33
N VAL A 108 -8.36 5.95 -27.37
CA VAL A 108 -9.16 5.99 -28.60
C VAL A 108 -10.44 5.22 -28.38
N GLN A 109 -11.55 5.71 -28.94
CA GLN A 109 -12.84 5.01 -28.90
C GLN A 109 -12.76 3.68 -29.64
N SER A 110 -13.31 2.64 -29.05
CA SER A 110 -13.49 1.33 -29.67
C SER A 110 -14.81 1.30 -30.45
N VAL A 111 -14.80 0.58 -31.54
CA VAL A 111 -16.03 0.30 -32.34
C VAL A 111 -16.48 -1.12 -32.04
N TYR A 112 -17.71 -1.29 -31.58
CA TYR A 112 -18.24 -2.61 -31.33
C TYR A 112 -19.73 -2.76 -31.73
N SER A 113 -20.14 -3.99 -32.02
CA SER A 113 -21.51 -4.38 -32.18
C SER A 113 -21.75 -5.79 -31.64
N ILE A 114 -22.88 -6.01 -31.01
CA ILE A 114 -23.28 -7.31 -30.48
C ILE A 114 -24.26 -7.94 -31.43
N SER A 115 -24.11 -9.25 -31.72
CA SER A 115 -25.04 -10.01 -32.51
C SER A 115 -26.42 -10.10 -31.85
N GLU A 116 -27.50 -10.24 -32.64
CA GLU A 116 -28.89 -10.32 -32.16
C GLU A 116 -29.09 -11.50 -31.16
N ASP A 117 -28.43 -12.61 -31.41
CA ASP A 117 -28.43 -13.80 -30.54
C ASP A 117 -27.55 -13.67 -29.29
N LYS A 118 -26.82 -12.53 -29.14
CA LYS A 118 -25.90 -12.25 -28.02
C LYS A 118 -24.81 -13.32 -27.81
N ARG A 119 -24.43 -14.05 -28.86
CA ARG A 119 -23.37 -15.08 -28.81
C ARG A 119 -22.02 -14.61 -29.34
N SER A 120 -22.01 -13.47 -30.02
CA SER A 120 -20.78 -12.89 -30.55
C SER A 120 -20.78 -11.37 -30.44
N ILE A 121 -19.59 -10.80 -30.41
CA ILE A 121 -19.32 -9.37 -30.48
C ILE A 121 -18.32 -9.12 -31.60
N THR A 122 -18.58 -8.11 -32.45
CA THR A 122 -17.55 -7.57 -33.32
C THR A 122 -16.91 -6.40 -32.63
N PHE A 123 -15.63 -6.53 -32.32
CA PHE A 123 -14.86 -5.52 -31.57
C PHE A 123 -13.68 -5.07 -32.43
N ASN A 124 -13.62 -3.77 -32.78
CA ASN A 124 -12.59 -3.18 -33.64
C ASN A 124 -12.39 -4.01 -34.94
N GLY A 125 -13.50 -4.47 -35.56
CA GLY A 125 -13.49 -5.26 -36.80
C GLY A 125 -13.25 -6.77 -36.62
N VAL A 126 -12.97 -7.26 -35.41
CA VAL A 126 -12.75 -8.68 -35.14
C VAL A 126 -13.99 -9.29 -34.50
N LYS A 127 -14.52 -10.39 -35.08
CA LYS A 127 -15.64 -11.13 -34.51
C LYS A 127 -15.12 -12.11 -33.43
N LEU A 128 -15.65 -11.98 -32.22
CA LEU A 128 -15.24 -12.74 -31.03
C LEU A 128 -16.44 -13.42 -30.36
N PRO A 129 -16.26 -14.56 -29.69
CA PRO A 129 -17.30 -15.14 -28.85
C PRO A 129 -17.68 -14.19 -27.73
N LEU A 130 -18.96 -14.05 -27.44
CA LEU A 130 -19.49 -13.31 -26.29
C LEU A 130 -20.06 -14.30 -25.27
N TYR A 131 -19.59 -14.22 -24.07
CA TYR A 131 -19.98 -15.06 -22.95
C TYR A 131 -20.95 -14.30 -22.05
N ASN A 132 -21.80 -15.04 -21.35
CA ASN A 132 -22.73 -14.48 -20.38
C ASN A 132 -22.62 -15.20 -19.05
N GLN A 133 -22.48 -14.43 -17.97
CA GLN A 133 -22.58 -14.91 -16.62
C GLN A 133 -23.75 -14.22 -15.92
N LYS A 134 -24.73 -15.01 -15.48
CA LYS A 134 -25.84 -14.48 -14.68
C LYS A 134 -25.41 -14.29 -13.22
N ILE A 135 -25.64 -13.08 -12.71
CA ILE A 135 -25.47 -12.75 -11.28
C ILE A 135 -26.84 -12.28 -10.78
N GLY A 136 -27.53 -13.13 -10.01
CA GLY A 136 -28.93 -12.91 -9.66
C GLY A 136 -29.82 -12.91 -10.91
N THR A 137 -30.52 -11.81 -11.16
CA THR A 137 -31.38 -11.62 -12.35
C THR A 137 -30.70 -10.88 -13.50
N LYS A 138 -29.45 -10.42 -13.32
CA LYS A 138 -28.74 -9.61 -14.31
C LYS A 138 -27.79 -10.45 -15.15
N ASP A 139 -27.79 -10.21 -16.46
CA ASP A 139 -26.82 -10.77 -17.40
C ASP A 139 -25.56 -9.90 -17.42
N ASN A 140 -24.39 -10.53 -17.30
CA ASN A 140 -23.09 -9.88 -17.43
C ASN A 140 -22.35 -10.49 -18.62
N TYR A 141 -22.24 -9.72 -19.68
CA TYR A 141 -21.58 -10.14 -20.92
C TYR A 141 -20.10 -9.81 -20.87
N TYR A 142 -19.25 -10.72 -21.37
CA TYR A 142 -17.81 -10.52 -21.44
C TYR A 142 -17.20 -11.31 -22.61
N PHE A 143 -16.00 -10.89 -23.01
CA PHE A 143 -15.21 -11.58 -24.03
C PHE A 143 -13.71 -11.47 -23.72
N PHE A 144 -12.92 -12.33 -24.38
CA PHE A 144 -11.47 -12.34 -24.26
C PHE A 144 -10.85 -11.86 -25.56
N THR A 145 -9.82 -10.98 -25.46
CA THR A 145 -9.06 -10.53 -26.62
C THR A 145 -7.73 -9.91 -26.21
N GLU A 146 -6.80 -9.79 -27.14
CA GLU A 146 -5.67 -8.89 -27.04
C GLU A 146 -6.08 -7.49 -27.48
N VAL A 147 -5.90 -6.51 -26.61
CA VAL A 147 -6.30 -5.12 -26.85
C VAL A 147 -5.07 -4.26 -27.06
N GLU A 148 -5.08 -3.44 -28.13
CA GLU A 148 -4.07 -2.40 -28.30
C GLU A 148 -4.19 -1.37 -27.19
N ILE A 149 -3.04 -0.99 -26.60
CA ILE A 149 -2.99 -0.07 -25.46
C ILE A 149 -3.64 1.28 -25.72
N LYS A 150 -3.67 1.72 -26.98
CA LYS A 150 -4.33 2.99 -27.37
C LYS A 150 -5.83 3.04 -27.08
N TYR A 151 -6.51 1.89 -26.89
CA TYR A 151 -7.92 1.82 -26.55
C TYR A 151 -8.20 1.75 -25.05
N ILE A 152 -7.13 1.67 -24.23
CA ILE A 152 -7.23 1.40 -22.81
C ILE A 152 -6.90 2.66 -22.02
N GLU A 153 -7.73 2.98 -21.06
CA GLU A 153 -7.47 3.98 -20.03
C GLU A 153 -7.60 3.40 -18.62
N ASN A 154 -7.10 4.10 -17.62
CA ASN A 154 -7.24 3.66 -16.25
C ASN A 154 -8.66 3.85 -15.73
N ASP A 155 -9.22 2.86 -15.05
CA ASP A 155 -10.52 2.97 -14.41
C ASP A 155 -10.39 3.58 -13.00
N ASN A 156 -10.47 4.90 -12.92
CA ASN A 156 -10.35 5.62 -11.65
C ASN A 156 -11.54 5.36 -10.70
N GLU A 157 -12.65 4.80 -11.20
CA GLU A 157 -13.83 4.48 -10.37
C GLU A 157 -13.66 3.18 -9.59
N ILE A 158 -12.96 2.19 -10.16
CA ILE A 158 -12.82 0.84 -9.58
C ILE A 158 -11.39 0.57 -9.14
N GLN A 159 -10.39 1.16 -9.80
CA GLN A 159 -8.98 0.87 -9.55
C GLN A 159 -8.58 1.14 -8.09
N LEU A 160 -8.13 0.09 -7.41
CA LEU A 160 -7.84 0.13 -5.97
C LEU A 160 -6.41 0.59 -5.64
N ARG A 161 -5.50 0.57 -6.61
CA ARG A 161 -4.07 0.74 -6.33
C ARG A 161 -3.37 1.70 -7.27
N PRO A 162 -2.54 2.61 -6.74
CA PRO A 162 -1.53 3.28 -7.54
C PRO A 162 -0.47 2.29 -8.03
N LEU A 163 0.31 2.68 -9.01
CA LEU A 163 1.45 1.91 -9.47
C LEU A 163 2.53 1.91 -8.38
N GLU A 164 2.92 0.73 -7.91
CA GLU A 164 3.94 0.59 -6.87
C GLU A 164 5.35 0.54 -7.46
N ALA A 165 6.34 1.07 -6.72
CA ALA A 165 7.75 1.00 -7.10
C ALA A 165 8.28 -0.46 -7.23
N LYS A 166 7.60 -1.43 -6.61
CA LYS A 166 7.94 -2.86 -6.66
C LYS A 166 7.52 -3.57 -7.96
N ILE A 167 7.14 -2.84 -9.00
CA ILE A 167 6.79 -3.42 -10.31
C ILE A 167 7.99 -4.06 -11.03
N LEU A 168 9.23 -3.68 -10.68
CA LEU A 168 10.45 -4.15 -11.34
C LEU A 168 10.57 -5.68 -11.38
N PRO A 169 10.38 -6.43 -10.27
CA PRO A 169 10.38 -7.90 -10.32
C PRO A 169 9.32 -8.48 -11.25
N LEU A 170 8.15 -7.86 -11.35
CA LEU A 170 7.09 -8.28 -12.26
C LEU A 170 7.48 -8.05 -13.73
N ILE A 171 8.14 -6.95 -14.03
CA ILE A 171 8.68 -6.67 -15.38
C ILE A 171 9.65 -7.76 -15.81
N PHE A 172 10.63 -8.11 -14.96
CA PHE A 172 11.57 -9.17 -15.26
C PHE A 172 10.89 -10.54 -15.36
N ASN A 173 9.92 -10.83 -14.49
CA ASN A 173 9.16 -12.08 -14.57
C ASN A 173 8.43 -12.19 -15.91
N LEU A 174 7.68 -11.18 -16.31
CA LEU A 174 6.90 -11.18 -17.56
C LEU A 174 7.77 -11.14 -18.84
N LYS A 175 9.05 -10.81 -18.71
CA LYS A 175 10.00 -10.91 -19.83
C LYS A 175 10.31 -12.35 -20.20
N TYR A 176 10.29 -13.26 -19.22
CA TYR A 176 10.66 -14.67 -19.37
C TYR A 176 9.50 -15.65 -19.13
N SER A 177 8.36 -15.16 -18.67
CA SER A 177 7.19 -15.96 -18.33
C SER A 177 5.93 -15.45 -19.01
N VAL A 178 5.04 -16.38 -19.34
CA VAL A 178 3.73 -16.05 -19.94
C VAL A 178 2.83 -15.39 -18.88
N GLN A 179 2.10 -14.35 -19.26
CA GLN A 179 1.05 -13.79 -18.42
C GLN A 179 -0.12 -14.78 -18.35
N LEU A 180 -0.29 -15.42 -17.20
CA LEU A 180 -1.32 -16.47 -17.00
C LEU A 180 -2.74 -15.91 -16.91
N LEU A 181 -2.91 -14.75 -16.28
CA LEU A 181 -4.21 -14.13 -16.07
C LEU A 181 -4.32 -12.85 -16.91
N PRO A 182 -5.39 -12.68 -17.70
CA PRO A 182 -5.63 -11.46 -18.45
C PRO A 182 -5.81 -10.26 -17.50
N SER A 183 -5.65 -9.07 -18.04
CA SER A 183 -6.04 -7.84 -17.36
C SER A 183 -7.55 -7.67 -17.45
N LEU A 184 -8.19 -7.12 -16.42
CA LEU A 184 -9.65 -6.95 -16.40
C LEU A 184 -10.00 -5.53 -16.82
N THR A 185 -10.83 -5.45 -17.86
CA THR A 185 -11.31 -4.17 -18.42
C THR A 185 -12.82 -4.18 -18.53
N ARG A 186 -13.41 -2.99 -18.51
CA ARG A 186 -14.82 -2.80 -18.88
C ARG A 186 -14.93 -1.82 -20.05
N LEU A 187 -15.89 -2.08 -20.91
CA LEU A 187 -16.27 -1.14 -21.96
C LEU A 187 -17.19 -0.09 -21.34
N ASP A 188 -16.78 1.17 -21.42
CA ASP A 188 -17.59 2.29 -20.94
C ASP A 188 -18.61 2.66 -22.03
N PRO A 189 -19.93 2.56 -21.76
CA PRO A 189 -20.95 2.86 -22.75
C PRO A 189 -21.03 4.34 -23.13
N ASN A 190 -20.48 5.25 -22.32
CA ASN A 190 -20.53 6.68 -22.57
C ASN A 190 -19.38 7.16 -23.45
N THR A 191 -18.22 6.57 -23.29
CA THR A 191 -17.00 6.98 -24.02
C THR A 191 -16.57 5.99 -25.07
N ASN A 192 -17.09 4.76 -25.06
CA ASN A 192 -16.65 3.62 -25.87
C ASN A 192 -15.16 3.31 -25.72
N THR A 193 -14.54 3.69 -24.60
CA THR A 193 -13.17 3.33 -24.25
C THR A 193 -13.15 2.11 -23.34
N LEU A 194 -12.02 1.43 -23.27
CA LEU A 194 -11.82 0.32 -22.35
C LEU A 194 -11.19 0.83 -21.06
N LYS A 195 -11.91 0.71 -19.96
CA LYS A 195 -11.43 1.09 -18.62
C LYS A 195 -10.83 -0.10 -17.92
N LEU A 196 -9.53 -0.05 -17.65
CA LEU A 196 -8.78 -1.10 -16.97
C LEU A 196 -8.93 -0.94 -15.47
N PHE A 197 -9.57 -1.90 -14.80
CA PHE A 197 -9.86 -1.85 -13.37
C PHE A 197 -9.06 -2.88 -12.54
N ASP A 198 -8.49 -3.92 -13.18
CA ASP A 198 -7.50 -4.80 -12.52
C ASP A 198 -6.42 -5.22 -13.51
N GLY A 199 -5.19 -5.39 -12.98
CA GLY A 199 -4.03 -5.76 -13.78
C GLY A 199 -3.22 -4.58 -14.31
N GLN A 200 -3.37 -3.37 -13.76
CA GLN A 200 -2.57 -2.20 -14.12
C GLN A 200 -1.07 -2.48 -14.05
N HIS A 201 -0.59 -3.12 -12.98
CA HIS A 201 0.82 -3.50 -12.84
C HIS A 201 1.28 -4.45 -13.96
N LYS A 202 0.44 -5.41 -14.34
CA LYS A 202 0.74 -6.32 -15.47
C LYS A 202 0.80 -5.58 -16.80
N ALA A 203 -0.17 -4.70 -17.05
CA ALA A 203 -0.22 -3.88 -18.26
C ALA A 203 1.01 -2.98 -18.38
N VAL A 204 1.32 -2.20 -17.34
CA VAL A 204 2.49 -1.32 -17.30
C VAL A 204 3.79 -2.12 -17.44
N ALA A 205 3.89 -3.28 -16.78
CA ALA A 205 5.05 -4.15 -16.89
C ALA A 205 5.27 -4.68 -18.32
N GLN A 206 4.21 -5.04 -19.02
CA GLN A 206 4.28 -5.47 -20.43
C GLN A 206 4.69 -4.32 -21.36
N ILE A 207 4.15 -3.13 -21.14
CA ILE A 207 4.44 -1.95 -21.95
C ILE A 207 5.90 -1.51 -21.75
N ILE A 208 6.30 -1.26 -20.50
CA ILE A 208 7.63 -0.72 -20.20
C ILE A 208 8.74 -1.78 -20.38
N GLY A 209 8.47 -3.01 -19.92
CA GLY A 209 9.48 -4.09 -19.92
C GLY A 209 9.63 -4.77 -21.26
N ASN A 210 8.53 -5.03 -21.95
CA ASN A 210 8.50 -5.85 -23.16
C ASN A 210 8.17 -5.07 -24.43
N ASN A 211 7.98 -3.73 -24.31
CA ASN A 211 7.55 -2.85 -25.41
C ASN A 211 6.32 -3.40 -26.17
N ARG A 212 5.40 -4.01 -25.44
CA ARG A 212 4.17 -4.51 -26.04
C ARG A 212 3.21 -3.38 -26.30
N ASP A 213 2.58 -3.40 -27.47
CA ASP A 213 1.51 -2.51 -27.90
C ASP A 213 0.12 -3.12 -27.68
N ARG A 214 0.05 -4.42 -27.31
CA ARG A 214 -1.16 -5.16 -27.00
C ARG A 214 -1.02 -5.93 -25.70
N ILE A 215 -2.12 -6.01 -24.95
CA ILE A 215 -2.19 -6.79 -23.71
C ILE A 215 -3.42 -7.71 -23.72
N PRO A 216 -3.32 -8.92 -23.14
CA PRO A 216 -4.45 -9.83 -23.02
C PRO A 216 -5.45 -9.29 -21.99
N CYS A 217 -6.71 -9.15 -22.41
CA CYS A 217 -7.80 -8.61 -21.59
C CYS A 217 -9.01 -9.54 -21.55
N LEU A 218 -9.64 -9.59 -20.39
CA LEU A 218 -11.04 -9.97 -20.23
C LEU A 218 -11.87 -8.68 -20.19
N VAL A 219 -12.76 -8.50 -21.15
CA VAL A 219 -13.53 -7.27 -21.33
C VAL A 219 -14.99 -7.50 -20.94
N PHE A 220 -15.45 -6.80 -19.92
CA PHE A 220 -16.87 -6.75 -19.53
C PHE A 220 -17.61 -5.72 -20.37
N VAL A 221 -18.76 -6.10 -20.91
CA VAL A 221 -19.58 -5.24 -21.77
C VAL A 221 -20.70 -4.62 -20.96
N SER A 222 -20.64 -3.32 -20.74
CA SER A 222 -21.64 -2.55 -19.99
C SER A 222 -22.05 -3.16 -18.62
N PRO A 223 -21.10 -3.53 -17.77
CA PRO A 223 -21.42 -4.10 -16.46
C PRO A 223 -22.07 -3.06 -15.56
N ASP A 224 -22.78 -3.54 -14.52
CA ASP A 224 -23.15 -2.70 -13.39
C ASP A 224 -21.87 -2.32 -12.62
N VAL A 225 -21.42 -1.08 -12.76
CA VAL A 225 -20.15 -0.58 -12.18
C VAL A 225 -20.13 -0.67 -10.68
N SER A 226 -21.28 -0.43 -10.02
CA SER A 226 -21.36 -0.50 -8.55
C SER A 226 -21.22 -1.95 -8.07
N ALA A 227 -21.88 -2.90 -8.73
CA ALA A 227 -21.73 -4.32 -8.40
C ALA A 227 -20.32 -4.83 -8.70
N LEU A 228 -19.74 -4.41 -9.83
CA LEU A 228 -18.37 -4.78 -10.21
C LEU A 228 -17.34 -4.26 -9.19
N ARG A 229 -17.50 -3.02 -8.70
CA ARG A 229 -16.67 -2.42 -7.67
C ARG A 229 -16.71 -3.23 -6.37
N VAL A 230 -17.90 -3.62 -5.91
CA VAL A 230 -18.06 -4.46 -4.71
C VAL A 230 -17.39 -5.81 -4.92
N THR A 231 -17.62 -6.47 -6.07
CA THR A 231 -17.01 -7.76 -6.39
C THR A 231 -15.48 -7.69 -6.41
N VAL A 232 -14.91 -6.65 -7.02
CA VAL A 232 -13.45 -6.44 -7.03
C VAL A 232 -12.91 -6.23 -5.61
N TYR A 233 -13.63 -5.46 -4.80
CA TYR A 233 -13.27 -5.22 -3.41
C TYR A 233 -13.29 -6.51 -2.59
N GLU A 234 -14.38 -7.29 -2.65
CA GLU A 234 -14.52 -8.57 -1.96
C GLU A 234 -13.45 -9.57 -2.40
N ALA A 235 -13.19 -9.67 -3.72
CA ALA A 235 -12.14 -10.53 -4.24
C ALA A 235 -10.76 -10.15 -3.69
N HIS A 236 -10.50 -8.87 -3.42
CA HIS A 236 -9.25 -8.41 -2.84
C HIS A 236 -9.17 -8.50 -1.32
N THR A 237 -10.30 -8.55 -0.62
CA THR A 237 -10.34 -8.70 0.86
C THR A 237 -10.43 -10.14 1.29
N ASP A 238 -11.28 -10.95 0.67
CA ASP A 238 -11.61 -12.29 1.11
C ASP A 238 -10.72 -13.37 0.47
N PHE A 239 -10.33 -13.17 -0.79
CA PHE A 239 -9.42 -14.10 -1.49
C PHE A 239 -7.94 -13.77 -1.31
N VAL A 240 -7.63 -13.08 -0.24
CA VAL A 240 -6.31 -12.78 0.31
C VAL A 240 -5.15 -13.29 -0.54
N GLN A 241 -4.72 -12.47 -1.43
CA GLN A 241 -3.30 -12.41 -1.63
C GLN A 241 -2.74 -11.45 -0.59
N GLN A 242 -1.98 -11.94 0.38
CA GLN A 242 -1.36 -11.23 1.51
C GLN A 242 -0.47 -10.03 1.13
N ARG A 243 -0.60 -9.49 -0.08
CA ARG A 243 0.25 -8.46 -0.68
C ARG A 243 -0.44 -7.14 -0.99
N TYR A 244 -1.73 -7.00 -0.66
CA TYR A 244 -2.39 -5.70 -0.82
C TYR A 244 -2.10 -4.84 0.41
N ARG A 245 -1.66 -3.62 0.18
CA ARG A 245 -1.55 -2.63 1.25
C ARG A 245 -2.95 -2.27 1.69
N LYS A 246 -3.24 -2.53 2.95
CA LYS A 246 -4.56 -2.32 3.52
C LYS A 246 -4.95 -0.84 3.53
N SER A 247 -3.97 0.05 3.64
CA SER A 247 -4.16 1.51 3.50
C SER A 247 -4.87 1.92 2.21
N HIS A 248 -4.56 1.26 1.08
CA HIS A 248 -5.20 1.57 -0.19
C HIS A 248 -6.67 1.11 -0.24
N ILE A 249 -6.96 -0.03 0.40
CA ILE A 249 -8.33 -0.52 0.54
C ILE A 249 -9.13 0.47 1.39
N ASP A 250 -8.59 0.87 2.53
CA ASP A 250 -9.22 1.81 3.44
C ASP A 250 -9.46 3.17 2.77
N THR A 251 -8.49 3.69 2.01
CA THR A 251 -8.68 4.92 1.23
C THR A 251 -9.86 4.80 0.27
N LYS A 252 -9.95 3.70 -0.49
CA LYS A 252 -11.04 3.51 -1.47
C LYS A 252 -12.41 3.29 -0.82
N LEU A 253 -12.45 2.60 0.31
CA LEU A 253 -13.70 2.48 1.08
C LEU A 253 -14.20 3.83 1.60
N ALA A 254 -13.28 4.65 2.14
CA ALA A 254 -13.63 6.00 2.57
C ALA A 254 -14.11 6.87 1.39
N ASP A 255 -13.52 6.72 0.19
CA ASP A 255 -13.97 7.40 -1.02
C ASP A 255 -15.37 6.95 -1.43
N ILE A 256 -15.65 5.65 -1.44
CA ILE A 256 -16.98 5.09 -1.76
C ILE A 256 -18.04 5.61 -0.77
N PHE A 257 -17.71 5.65 0.51
CA PHE A 257 -18.63 6.21 1.52
C PHE A 257 -18.86 7.71 1.29
N GLY A 258 -17.81 8.48 0.99
CA GLY A 258 -17.91 9.89 0.64
C GLY A 258 -18.78 10.14 -0.61
N GLU A 259 -18.68 9.26 -1.63
CA GLU A 259 -19.54 9.32 -2.82
C GLU A 259 -21.03 9.08 -2.49
N LYS A 260 -21.33 8.15 -1.57
CA LYS A 260 -22.70 7.90 -1.10
C LYS A 260 -23.26 9.15 -0.40
N ILE A 261 -22.47 9.82 0.44
CA ILE A 261 -22.84 11.09 1.09
C ILE A 261 -23.09 12.18 0.04
N ALA A 262 -22.18 12.31 -0.93
CA ALA A 262 -22.30 13.30 -2.01
C ALA A 262 -23.54 13.04 -2.87
N ALA A 263 -23.86 11.78 -3.16
CA ALA A 263 -25.07 11.41 -3.90
C ALA A 263 -26.34 11.79 -3.13
N TYR A 264 -26.38 11.53 -1.82
CA TYR A 264 -27.47 11.96 -0.95
C TYR A 264 -27.64 13.49 -0.99
N ARG A 265 -26.55 14.25 -0.80
CA ARG A 265 -26.54 15.72 -0.81
C ARG A 265 -27.01 16.30 -2.15
N ARG A 266 -26.60 15.70 -3.26
CA ARG A 266 -27.13 16.08 -4.61
C ARG A 266 -28.63 15.86 -4.71
N LYS A 267 -29.15 14.73 -4.22
CA LYS A 267 -30.57 14.41 -4.20
C LYS A 267 -31.39 15.41 -3.39
N VAL A 268 -30.84 15.87 -2.26
CA VAL A 268 -31.47 16.88 -1.38
C VAL A 268 -31.29 18.30 -1.93
N GLY A 269 -30.38 18.53 -2.87
CA GLY A 269 -30.10 19.84 -3.46
C GLY A 269 -29.32 20.80 -2.55
N ASN A 270 -28.73 20.30 -1.46
CA ASN A 270 -27.91 21.07 -0.54
C ASN A 270 -26.55 20.38 -0.30
N PRO A 271 -25.41 20.97 -0.76
CA PRO A 271 -24.08 20.38 -0.58
C PRO A 271 -23.64 20.21 0.88
N GLN A 272 -24.26 20.92 1.78
CA GLN A 272 -23.98 20.89 3.22
C GLN A 272 -25.10 20.22 4.03
N ALA A 273 -26.04 19.53 3.35
CA ALA A 273 -27.13 18.87 4.05
C ALA A 273 -26.59 17.88 5.10
N PRO A 274 -27.07 17.93 6.34
CA PRO A 274 -26.81 16.89 7.32
C PRO A 274 -27.37 15.55 6.79
N TYR A 275 -26.77 14.45 7.21
CA TYR A 275 -27.17 13.11 6.77
C TYR A 275 -27.14 12.13 7.94
N SER A 276 -27.93 11.07 7.83
CA SER A 276 -27.86 9.91 8.72
C SER A 276 -26.94 8.84 8.11
N GLU A 277 -25.92 8.42 8.84
CA GLU A 277 -25.06 7.30 8.41
C GLU A 277 -25.90 6.03 8.24
N ALA A 278 -26.85 5.78 9.15
CA ALA A 278 -27.72 4.62 9.09
C ALA A 278 -28.62 4.62 7.84
N GLU A 279 -29.09 5.81 7.41
CA GLU A 279 -29.90 5.93 6.19
C GLU A 279 -29.05 5.70 4.94
N ILE A 280 -27.87 6.33 4.85
CA ILE A 280 -26.95 6.20 3.71
C ILE A 280 -26.43 4.78 3.55
N LEU A 281 -26.18 4.08 4.66
CA LEU A 281 -25.64 2.71 4.69
C LEU A 281 -26.74 1.64 4.77
N LYS A 282 -28.01 2.04 4.66
CA LYS A 282 -29.15 1.12 4.70
C LYS A 282 -29.04 0.05 3.60
N GLY A 283 -29.11 -1.20 3.99
CA GLY A 283 -29.02 -2.36 3.08
C GLY A 283 -27.61 -2.94 2.94
N GLU A 284 -26.60 -2.28 3.49
CA GLU A 284 -25.24 -2.84 3.55
C GLU A 284 -25.13 -3.89 4.68
N SER A 285 -24.18 -4.81 4.54
CA SER A 285 -23.88 -5.79 5.63
C SER A 285 -23.22 -5.08 6.82
N ALA A 286 -23.37 -5.64 8.02
CA ALA A 286 -22.71 -5.10 9.22
C ALA A 286 -21.18 -5.02 9.07
N ALA A 287 -20.55 -5.96 8.38
CA ALA A 287 -19.13 -5.95 8.09
C ALA A 287 -18.76 -4.82 7.14
N THR A 288 -19.53 -4.60 6.07
CA THR A 288 -19.34 -3.50 5.11
C THR A 288 -19.47 -2.14 5.79
N ILE A 289 -20.52 -1.97 6.62
CA ILE A 289 -20.74 -0.75 7.40
C ILE A 289 -19.55 -0.43 8.29
N ARG A 290 -19.11 -1.43 9.08
CA ARG A 290 -17.96 -1.28 9.96
C ARG A 290 -16.70 -0.87 9.18
N ASN A 291 -16.44 -1.48 8.02
CA ASN A 291 -15.29 -1.17 7.19
C ASN A 291 -15.38 0.26 6.63
N PHE A 292 -16.55 0.73 6.18
CA PHE A 292 -16.72 2.10 5.72
C PHE A 292 -16.41 3.13 6.82
N LEU A 293 -16.95 2.92 8.02
CA LEU A 293 -16.73 3.83 9.14
C LEU A 293 -15.27 3.82 9.59
N LEU A 294 -14.66 2.65 9.73
CA LEU A 294 -13.24 2.51 10.05
C LEU A 294 -12.34 3.22 9.04
N SER A 295 -12.58 2.98 7.75
CA SER A 295 -11.80 3.58 6.67
C SER A 295 -11.99 5.10 6.59
N SER A 296 -13.19 5.62 6.90
CA SER A 296 -13.45 7.04 7.01
C SER A 296 -12.63 7.69 8.13
N ILE A 297 -12.59 7.06 9.32
CA ILE A 297 -11.79 7.54 10.44
C ILE A 297 -10.29 7.54 10.10
N ILE A 298 -9.79 6.48 9.47
CA ILE A 298 -8.39 6.40 9.02
C ILE A 298 -8.06 7.51 8.02
N LYS A 299 -8.97 7.81 7.09
CA LYS A 299 -8.81 8.90 6.12
C LYS A 299 -8.72 10.25 6.82
N GLU A 300 -9.61 10.52 7.76
CA GLU A 300 -9.57 11.75 8.56
C GLU A 300 -8.28 11.89 9.37
N LEU A 301 -7.80 10.79 9.99
CA LEU A 301 -6.49 10.77 10.66
C LEU A 301 -5.34 11.10 9.68
N SER A 302 -5.41 10.57 8.46
CA SER A 302 -4.36 10.79 7.45
C SER A 302 -4.34 12.22 6.92
N ILE A 303 -5.49 12.90 6.91
CA ILE A 303 -5.63 14.30 6.48
C ILE A 303 -5.20 15.25 7.60
N ASN A 304 -5.60 14.97 8.83
CA ASN A 304 -5.43 15.90 9.95
C ASN A 304 -4.12 15.70 10.73
N THR A 305 -3.39 14.60 10.48
CA THR A 305 -2.14 14.30 11.19
C THR A 305 -1.14 13.57 10.30
N ASP A 306 0.14 13.61 10.71
CA ASP A 306 1.21 12.79 10.11
C ASP A 306 1.35 11.40 10.76
N ILE A 307 0.52 11.04 11.73
CA ILE A 307 0.64 9.81 12.53
C ILE A 307 0.71 8.58 11.64
N ILE A 308 -0.24 8.46 10.71
CA ILE A 308 -0.29 7.32 9.79
C ILE A 308 0.97 7.29 8.92
N ARG A 309 1.35 8.40 8.33
CA ARG A 309 2.52 8.50 7.43
C ARG A 309 3.83 8.17 8.12
N LEU A 310 4.02 8.66 9.36
CA LEU A 310 5.29 8.54 10.07
C LEU A 310 5.44 7.21 10.82
N TYR A 311 4.36 6.64 11.35
CA TYR A 311 4.45 5.56 12.32
C TYR A 311 3.75 4.26 11.93
N ALA A 312 2.91 4.24 10.88
CA ALA A 312 2.14 3.06 10.50
C ALA A 312 2.85 2.22 9.42
N ALA A 313 3.26 1.00 9.79
CA ALA A 313 3.84 0.02 8.89
C ALA A 313 2.76 -0.87 8.27
N GLU A 314 2.78 -1.01 6.95
CA GLU A 314 1.86 -1.89 6.21
C GLU A 314 2.14 -3.37 6.43
N ILE A 315 3.40 -3.71 6.53
CA ILE A 315 3.88 -5.08 6.73
C ILE A 315 4.99 -5.10 7.79
N ARG A 316 5.22 -6.27 8.38
CA ARG A 316 6.26 -6.44 9.41
C ARG A 316 7.66 -6.02 8.98
N ALA A 317 8.00 -6.12 7.70
CA ALA A 317 9.30 -5.69 7.21
C ALA A 317 9.51 -4.17 7.33
N ASP A 318 8.44 -3.39 7.25
CA ASP A 318 8.47 -1.94 7.33
C ASP A 318 8.54 -1.47 8.81
N GLN A 319 8.23 -2.33 9.79
CA GLN A 319 8.29 -2.00 11.23
C GLN A 319 9.70 -1.60 11.71
N LYS A 320 10.73 -1.84 10.92
CA LYS A 320 12.05 -1.32 11.23
C LYS A 320 12.07 0.22 11.29
N HIS A 321 11.26 0.88 10.49
CA HIS A 321 11.20 2.34 10.41
C HIS A 321 9.90 2.91 10.97
N GLN A 322 8.79 2.17 10.87
CA GLN A 322 7.45 2.56 11.31
C GLN A 322 6.94 1.55 12.35
N PRO A 323 6.97 1.86 13.65
CA PRO A 323 6.81 0.87 14.73
C PRO A 323 5.42 0.22 14.79
N ILE A 324 4.36 0.91 14.38
CA ILE A 324 2.98 0.48 14.58
C ILE A 324 2.48 -0.25 13.32
N LEU A 325 2.07 -1.50 13.44
CA LEU A 325 1.43 -2.19 12.32
C LEU A 325 0.07 -1.57 11.99
N TRP A 326 -0.28 -1.52 10.70
CA TRP A 326 -1.57 -1.02 10.24
C TRP A 326 -2.75 -1.69 10.95
N GLN A 327 -2.71 -3.01 11.11
CA GLN A 327 -3.71 -3.77 11.86
C GLN A 327 -3.83 -3.33 13.32
N SER A 328 -2.76 -2.84 13.92
CA SER A 328 -2.77 -2.30 15.29
C SER A 328 -3.48 -0.94 15.34
N ILE A 329 -3.28 -0.09 14.34
CA ILE A 329 -4.04 1.16 14.18
C ILE A 329 -5.55 0.88 14.07
N GLU A 330 -5.94 -0.04 13.19
CA GLU A 330 -7.33 -0.44 13.03
C GLU A 330 -7.95 -0.99 14.32
N LYS A 331 -7.18 -1.81 15.05
CA LYS A 331 -7.61 -2.33 16.34
C LYS A 331 -7.77 -1.22 17.37
N PHE A 332 -6.85 -0.27 17.40
CA PHE A 332 -6.93 0.90 18.28
C PHE A 332 -8.19 1.71 17.98
N ILE A 333 -8.42 2.08 16.72
CA ILE A 333 -9.62 2.79 16.29
C ILE A 333 -10.88 2.01 16.67
N SER A 334 -10.89 0.70 16.39
CA SER A 334 -12.02 -0.17 16.71
C SER A 334 -12.34 -0.28 18.21
N LYS A 335 -11.34 -0.04 19.06
CA LYS A 335 -11.52 -0.05 20.52
C LYS A 335 -12.03 1.29 21.06
N PHE A 336 -11.58 2.40 20.46
CA PHE A 336 -11.82 3.74 20.99
C PHE A 336 -12.95 4.49 20.28
N CYS A 337 -13.27 4.16 19.01
CA CYS A 337 -14.22 4.87 18.17
C CYS A 337 -15.51 4.10 17.93
N ASN A 338 -16.56 4.86 17.62
CA ASN A 338 -17.86 4.29 17.31
C ASN A 338 -17.93 3.82 15.85
N LEU A 339 -17.94 2.50 15.66
CA LEU A 339 -18.12 1.85 14.36
C LEU A 339 -19.56 1.39 14.11
N THR A 340 -20.51 1.95 14.84
CA THR A 340 -21.95 1.78 14.61
C THR A 340 -22.49 3.02 13.91
N PRO A 341 -23.32 2.90 12.86
CA PRO A 341 -23.85 4.06 12.15
C PRO A 341 -24.70 4.96 13.06
N VAL A 342 -24.48 6.24 12.96
CA VAL A 342 -25.29 7.23 13.67
C VAL A 342 -26.65 7.36 12.99
N GLN A 343 -27.73 7.32 13.77
CA GLN A 343 -29.10 7.33 13.23
C GLN A 343 -29.57 8.73 12.87
N ASP A 344 -29.25 9.74 13.70
CA ASP A 344 -29.66 11.10 13.46
C ASP A 344 -28.44 12.03 13.40
N TYR A 345 -28.30 12.73 12.28
CA TYR A 345 -27.35 13.83 12.14
C TYR A 345 -28.10 15.14 12.34
N SER A 346 -28.41 15.49 13.58
CA SER A 346 -28.73 16.88 13.92
C SER A 346 -27.43 17.72 13.85
N GLU A 347 -27.54 19.03 13.64
CA GLU A 347 -26.35 19.91 13.65
C GLU A 347 -25.53 19.78 14.95
N SER A 348 -26.18 19.45 16.06
CA SER A 348 -25.55 19.19 17.36
C SER A 348 -24.83 17.81 17.42
N GLU A 349 -25.28 16.82 16.67
CA GLU A 349 -24.69 15.47 16.64
C GLU A 349 -23.65 15.30 15.54
N SER A 350 -23.70 16.10 14.46
CA SER A 350 -22.64 16.13 13.45
C SER A 350 -21.27 16.48 14.03
N ASN A 351 -21.25 17.24 15.11
CA ASN A 351 -20.05 17.59 15.84
C ASN A 351 -19.41 16.42 16.57
N HIS A 352 -20.19 15.37 16.95
CA HIS A 352 -19.63 14.21 17.65
C HIS A 352 -18.63 13.40 16.82
N ARG A 353 -18.76 13.34 15.49
CA ARG A 353 -17.75 12.70 14.63
C ARG A 353 -16.47 13.53 14.55
N SER A 354 -16.58 14.86 14.50
CA SER A 354 -15.42 15.75 14.56
C SER A 354 -14.71 15.62 15.91
N ASP A 355 -15.50 15.71 17.01
CA ASP A 355 -14.97 15.54 18.36
C ASP A 355 -14.33 14.16 18.56
N GLU A 356 -14.91 13.09 17.97
CA GLU A 356 -14.35 11.73 18.01
C GLU A 356 -12.96 11.68 17.39
N ILE A 357 -12.78 12.33 16.23
CA ILE A 357 -11.47 12.39 15.55
C ILE A 357 -10.48 13.19 16.39
N ASP A 358 -10.87 14.36 16.92
CA ASP A 358 -10.00 15.18 17.76
C ASP A 358 -9.59 14.48 19.05
N ASN A 359 -10.52 13.76 19.68
CA ASN A 359 -10.28 12.94 20.86
C ASN A 359 -9.33 11.78 20.55
N LEU A 360 -9.52 11.11 19.42
CA LEU A 360 -8.66 10.02 18.96
C LEU A 360 -7.24 10.53 18.67
N ILE A 361 -7.10 11.64 17.93
CA ILE A 361 -5.81 12.28 17.63
C ILE A 361 -5.09 12.62 18.93
N PHE A 362 -5.80 13.17 19.91
CA PHE A 362 -5.22 13.51 21.21
C PHE A 362 -4.65 12.27 21.90
N ILE A 363 -5.41 11.16 22.00
CA ILE A 363 -4.94 9.93 22.65
C ILE A 363 -3.76 9.32 21.88
N LEU A 364 -3.81 9.27 20.54
CA LEU A 364 -2.73 8.74 19.72
C LEU A 364 -1.44 9.56 19.87
N ASN A 365 -1.54 10.89 19.95
CA ASN A 365 -0.39 11.76 20.19
C ASN A 365 0.24 11.47 21.55
N LEU A 366 -0.54 11.22 22.60
CA LEU A 366 0.00 10.81 23.90
C LEU A 366 0.70 9.45 23.83
N VAL A 367 0.11 8.49 23.13
CA VAL A 367 0.76 7.18 22.91
C VAL A 367 2.10 7.36 22.22
N ILE A 368 2.18 8.16 21.15
CA ILE A 368 3.42 8.44 20.42
C ILE A 368 4.43 9.14 21.31
N GLU A 369 4.03 10.15 22.07
CA GLU A 369 4.90 10.91 22.97
C GLU A 369 5.60 10.00 23.99
N TYR A 370 4.87 9.08 24.61
CA TYR A 370 5.39 8.25 25.69
C TYR A 370 5.92 6.88 25.27
N SER A 371 5.73 6.47 24.01
CA SER A 371 6.16 5.15 23.55
C SER A 371 7.10 5.15 22.34
N ILE A 372 7.14 6.24 21.55
CA ILE A 372 7.89 6.27 20.28
C ILE A 372 8.89 7.41 20.24
N LYS A 373 8.47 8.65 20.49
CA LYS A 373 9.19 9.89 20.16
C LYS A 373 10.67 9.90 20.54
N ASP A 374 10.99 9.58 21.80
CA ASP A 374 12.37 9.55 22.32
C ASP A 374 12.90 8.12 22.51
N PHE A 375 12.13 7.13 22.13
CA PHE A 375 12.43 5.72 22.38
C PHE A 375 12.70 4.93 21.11
N TRP A 376 12.05 5.25 20.01
CA TRP A 376 12.23 4.55 18.75
C TRP A 376 13.44 5.08 17.98
N THR A 377 14.52 4.31 17.98
CA THR A 377 15.79 4.65 17.34
C THR A 377 16.17 3.57 16.32
N PRO A 378 15.62 3.60 15.08
CA PRO A 378 15.83 2.56 14.08
C PRO A 378 17.30 2.39 13.67
N ASP A 379 18.12 3.44 13.81
CA ASP A 379 19.56 3.42 13.52
C ASP A 379 20.39 2.76 14.64
N ASN A 380 19.81 2.60 15.83
CA ASN A 380 20.42 1.91 16.95
C ASN A 380 19.44 0.91 17.61
N PRO A 381 19.16 -0.24 16.94
CA PRO A 381 18.15 -1.20 17.38
C PRO A 381 18.54 -1.93 18.69
N GLU A 382 19.82 -1.88 19.10
CA GLU A 382 20.30 -2.48 20.33
C GLU A 382 20.17 -1.54 21.55
N ALA A 383 19.82 -0.27 21.34
CA ALA A 383 19.59 0.66 22.43
C ALA A 383 18.46 0.16 23.34
N LYS A 384 18.63 0.29 24.65
CA LYS A 384 17.62 -0.14 25.65
C LYS A 384 16.26 0.50 25.42
N GLN A 385 16.24 1.80 25.07
CA GLN A 385 15.02 2.54 24.75
C GLN A 385 14.32 1.96 23.51
N HIS A 386 15.10 1.61 22.46
CA HIS A 386 14.53 0.99 21.27
C HIS A 386 13.90 -0.38 21.56
N LYS A 387 14.60 -1.23 22.32
CA LYS A 387 14.09 -2.54 22.74
C LYS A 387 12.80 -2.40 23.53
N MET A 388 12.74 -1.44 24.45
CA MET A 388 11.56 -1.13 25.23
C MET A 388 10.39 -0.67 24.32
N SER A 389 10.60 0.31 23.45
CA SER A 389 9.60 0.79 22.52
C SER A 389 9.11 -0.33 21.59
N ARG A 390 10.01 -1.14 21.06
CA ARG A 390 9.66 -2.30 20.25
C ARG A 390 8.76 -3.29 21.00
N THR A 391 8.98 -3.48 22.31
CA THR A 391 8.16 -4.37 23.14
C THR A 391 6.71 -3.91 23.23
N PHE A 392 6.45 -2.59 23.28
CA PHE A 392 5.09 -2.06 23.28
C PHE A 392 4.30 -2.48 22.01
N PHE A 393 4.97 -2.59 20.86
CA PHE A 393 4.35 -2.85 19.57
C PHE A 393 4.40 -4.31 19.11
N TYR A 394 4.87 -5.26 19.96
CA TYR A 394 4.54 -6.66 19.72
C TYR A 394 3.02 -6.86 19.84
N ARG A 395 2.44 -7.62 18.92
CA ARG A 395 0.97 -7.79 18.79
C ARG A 395 0.29 -8.11 20.13
N THR A 396 0.86 -9.03 20.89
CA THR A 396 0.31 -9.48 22.18
C THR A 396 0.41 -8.40 23.26
N ALA A 397 1.54 -7.68 23.35
CA ALA A 397 1.69 -6.56 24.26
C ALA A 397 0.74 -5.42 23.88
N PHE A 398 0.69 -5.06 22.59
CA PHE A 398 -0.23 -4.04 22.07
C PHE A 398 -1.68 -4.33 22.47
N ASN A 399 -2.13 -5.56 22.21
CA ASN A 399 -3.49 -5.96 22.54
C ASN A 399 -3.83 -5.77 24.02
N ASN A 400 -2.89 -6.11 24.90
CA ASN A 400 -3.08 -6.02 26.34
C ASN A 400 -3.08 -4.57 26.85
N TRP A 401 -2.04 -3.78 26.49
CA TRP A 401 -2.00 -2.41 26.99
C TRP A 401 -3.10 -1.51 26.38
N VAL A 402 -3.57 -1.76 25.17
CA VAL A 402 -4.72 -1.04 24.59
C VAL A 402 -5.98 -1.28 25.41
N ASN A 403 -6.23 -2.51 25.88
CA ASN A 403 -7.34 -2.81 26.76
C ASN A 403 -7.19 -2.10 28.13
N THR A 404 -6.02 -2.22 28.75
CA THR A 404 -5.71 -1.54 30.03
C THR A 404 -5.87 -0.03 29.92
N LEU A 405 -5.40 0.56 28.82
CA LEU A 405 -5.52 1.99 28.54
C LEU A 405 -6.99 2.41 28.41
N GLU A 406 -7.77 1.70 27.60
CA GLU A 406 -9.18 2.02 27.40
C GLU A 406 -9.97 1.94 28.71
N GLU A 407 -9.74 0.90 29.50
CA GLU A 407 -10.36 0.73 30.81
C GLU A 407 -9.97 1.89 31.78
N GLY A 408 -8.68 2.24 31.82
CA GLY A 408 -8.19 3.34 32.65
C GLY A 408 -8.73 4.71 32.25
N LEU A 409 -8.74 5.01 30.95
CA LEU A 409 -9.28 6.27 30.46
C LEU A 409 -10.81 6.36 30.67
N ARG A 410 -11.53 5.27 30.47
CA ARG A 410 -12.98 5.17 30.71
C ARG A 410 -13.27 5.40 32.19
N PHE A 411 -12.57 4.70 33.10
CA PHE A 411 -12.72 4.88 34.53
C PHE A 411 -12.48 6.34 34.97
N ALA A 412 -11.41 6.95 34.47
CA ALA A 412 -11.10 8.35 34.79
C ALA A 412 -12.20 9.31 34.29
N LEU A 413 -12.69 9.09 33.07
CA LEU A 413 -13.75 9.92 32.51
C LEU A 413 -15.07 9.77 33.29
N GLU A 414 -15.42 8.55 33.70
CA GLU A 414 -16.60 8.28 34.53
C GLU A 414 -16.49 8.95 35.92
N GLN A 415 -15.32 8.89 36.54
CA GLN A 415 -15.08 9.58 37.83
C GLN A 415 -15.23 11.09 37.68
N MET A 416 -14.70 11.68 36.61
CA MET A 416 -14.78 13.13 36.37
C MET A 416 -16.20 13.58 36.01
N LYS A 417 -16.95 12.76 35.25
CA LYS A 417 -18.35 13.09 34.92
C LYS A 417 -19.37 12.74 36.00
N GLY A 418 -18.99 11.92 36.99
CA GLY A 418 -19.91 11.37 37.99
C GLY A 418 -20.99 10.45 37.39
N ALA A 419 -20.81 9.95 36.19
CA ALA A 419 -21.78 9.13 35.49
C ALA A 419 -21.05 8.09 34.59
N LYS A 420 -21.71 6.97 34.31
CA LYS A 420 -21.18 5.96 33.38
C LYS A 420 -21.05 6.51 31.97
N VAL A 421 -19.96 6.19 31.31
CA VAL A 421 -19.67 6.50 29.90
C VAL A 421 -20.06 5.30 29.04
N TRP A 422 -21.14 5.43 28.29
CA TRP A 422 -21.65 4.41 27.40
C TRP A 422 -21.04 4.56 25.98
N GLY A 423 -20.91 3.46 25.28
CA GLY A 423 -20.41 3.43 23.91
C GLY A 423 -18.89 3.61 23.81
N ALA A 424 -18.44 4.07 22.65
CA ALA A 424 -17.02 4.27 22.36
C ALA A 424 -16.44 5.48 23.10
N LEU A 425 -15.24 5.33 23.63
CA LEU A 425 -14.61 6.34 24.49
C LEU A 425 -14.39 7.68 23.78
N CYS A 426 -13.95 7.63 22.50
CA CYS A 426 -13.73 8.86 21.72
C CYS A 426 -15.02 9.48 21.20
N TYR A 427 -16.09 8.71 21.04
CA TYR A 427 -17.38 9.21 20.58
C TYR A 427 -18.13 9.95 21.70
N GLN A 428 -17.55 11.05 22.11
CA GLN A 428 -18.00 11.97 23.14
C GLN A 428 -17.78 13.39 22.66
N THR A 429 -18.31 14.38 23.37
CA THR A 429 -17.90 15.78 23.17
C THR A 429 -16.38 15.92 23.33
N ALA A 430 -15.81 16.96 22.73
CA ALA A 430 -14.38 17.24 22.82
C ALA A 430 -13.89 17.19 24.28
N PHE A 431 -12.78 16.50 24.54
CA PHE A 431 -12.22 16.38 25.88
C PHE A 431 -11.80 17.74 26.42
N THR A 432 -12.31 18.09 27.62
CA THR A 432 -11.94 19.32 28.30
C THR A 432 -10.45 19.32 28.68
N PRO A 433 -9.85 20.49 28.98
CA PRO A 433 -8.47 20.57 29.42
C PRO A 433 -8.15 19.68 30.65
N GLU A 434 -9.10 19.57 31.58
CA GLU A 434 -8.97 18.74 32.77
C GLU A 434 -8.93 17.24 32.41
N VAL A 435 -9.80 16.79 31.51
CA VAL A 435 -9.81 15.42 31.00
C VAL A 435 -8.50 15.13 30.26
N ARG A 436 -8.03 16.06 29.44
CA ARG A 436 -6.77 15.93 28.72
C ARG A 436 -5.58 15.81 29.64
N LEU A 437 -5.52 16.62 30.69
CA LEU A 437 -4.47 16.54 31.70
C LEU A 437 -4.49 15.18 32.39
N ARG A 438 -5.65 14.72 32.80
CA ARG A 438 -5.82 13.42 33.48
C ARG A 438 -5.40 12.25 32.57
N PHE A 439 -5.82 12.29 31.31
CA PHE A 439 -5.45 11.27 30.33
C PHE A 439 -3.95 11.25 30.06
N ASN A 440 -3.31 12.40 30.00
CA ASN A 440 -1.86 12.50 29.87
C ASN A 440 -1.13 11.75 31.01
N GLU A 441 -1.56 11.96 32.27
CA GLU A 441 -0.96 11.25 33.41
C GLU A 441 -1.18 9.73 33.34
N ILE A 442 -2.35 9.28 32.88
CA ILE A 442 -2.66 7.85 32.72
C ILE A 442 -1.75 7.21 31.66
N VAL A 443 -1.62 7.83 30.48
CA VAL A 443 -0.77 7.31 29.39
C VAL A 443 0.69 7.30 29.80
N LYS A 444 1.16 8.38 30.46
CA LYS A 444 2.50 8.47 31.00
C LYS A 444 2.82 7.35 31.99
N ARG A 445 1.89 7.01 32.88
CA ARG A 445 2.06 5.90 33.84
C ARG A 445 2.05 4.55 33.16
N LEU A 446 1.21 4.33 32.15
CA LEU A 446 1.17 3.09 31.41
C LEU A 446 2.54 2.77 30.79
N PHE A 447 3.11 3.69 30.03
CA PHE A 447 4.39 3.48 29.35
C PHE A 447 5.62 3.70 30.26
N GLY A 448 5.44 4.39 31.39
CA GLY A 448 6.45 4.54 32.44
C GLY A 448 6.48 3.40 33.47
N HIS A 449 5.67 2.35 33.31
CA HIS A 449 5.65 1.24 34.26
C HIS A 449 7.00 0.49 34.30
N PRO A 450 7.54 0.15 35.52
CA PRO A 450 8.85 -0.48 35.66
C PRO A 450 9.04 -1.80 34.90
N MET A 451 7.98 -2.54 34.63
CA MET A 451 8.07 -3.79 33.86
C MET A 451 8.70 -3.63 32.47
N TRP A 452 8.50 -2.48 31.84
CA TRP A 452 8.94 -2.25 30.47
C TRP A 452 10.46 -2.14 30.32
N VAL A 453 11.19 -1.80 31.39
CA VAL A 453 12.66 -1.70 31.39
C VAL A 453 13.34 -3.01 31.80
N GLN A 454 12.58 -4.03 32.20
CA GLN A 454 13.10 -5.34 32.61
C GLN A 454 13.35 -6.22 31.38
N GLU A 455 14.63 -6.52 31.09
CA GLU A 455 15.01 -7.32 29.90
C GLU A 455 14.35 -8.71 29.90
N ALA A 456 14.25 -9.35 31.10
CA ALA A 456 13.59 -10.66 31.20
C ALA A 456 12.14 -10.64 30.78
N ILE A 457 11.40 -9.57 31.08
CA ILE A 457 9.99 -9.40 30.69
C ILE A 457 9.89 -9.07 29.20
N GLN A 458 10.76 -8.21 28.69
CA GLN A 458 10.83 -7.91 27.25
C GLN A 458 11.05 -9.21 26.43
N ASP A 459 11.97 -10.05 26.89
CA ASP A 459 12.27 -11.34 26.26
C ASP A 459 11.11 -12.32 26.34
N GLU A 460 10.39 -12.38 27.48
CA GLU A 460 9.21 -13.23 27.65
C GLU A 460 8.09 -12.81 26.71
N ILE A 461 7.83 -11.50 26.60
CA ILE A 461 6.83 -10.94 25.66
C ILE A 461 7.24 -11.20 24.21
N ALA A 462 8.51 -11.02 23.85
CA ALA A 462 9.00 -11.20 22.49
C ALA A 462 8.87 -12.65 21.99
N LYS A 463 8.95 -13.61 22.88
CA LYS A 463 8.90 -15.05 22.58
C LYS A 463 7.47 -15.61 22.49
N THR A 464 6.46 -14.88 22.96
CA THR A 464 5.08 -15.37 22.96
C THR A 464 4.22 -14.76 21.86
N ASN A 465 3.34 -15.59 21.26
CA ASN A 465 2.30 -15.15 20.34
C ASN A 465 0.90 -15.32 20.97
N VAL A 466 0.80 -15.62 22.25
CA VAL A 466 -0.43 -15.93 22.98
C VAL A 466 -0.80 -14.77 23.88
N ASP A 467 -1.95 -14.14 23.64
CA ASP A 467 -2.40 -12.94 24.37
C ASP A 467 -2.59 -13.22 25.87
N SER A 468 -3.08 -14.42 26.27
CA SER A 468 -3.27 -14.77 27.68
C SER A 468 -1.97 -14.82 28.48
N VAL A 469 -0.85 -15.23 27.86
CA VAL A 469 0.46 -15.23 28.53
C VAL A 469 0.87 -13.80 28.89
N VAL A 470 0.69 -12.84 27.97
CA VAL A 470 0.99 -11.42 28.23
C VAL A 470 0.02 -10.83 29.25
N THR A 471 -1.26 -11.26 29.23
CA THR A 471 -2.23 -10.88 30.27
C THR A 471 -1.75 -11.33 31.66
N ASP A 472 -1.22 -12.55 31.78
CA ASP A 472 -0.70 -13.05 33.06
C ASP A 472 0.60 -12.31 33.49
N ILE A 473 1.45 -11.91 32.54
CA ILE A 473 2.59 -11.03 32.81
C ILE A 473 2.10 -9.69 33.38
N PHE A 474 1.11 -9.06 32.76
CA PHE A 474 0.57 -7.78 33.24
C PHE A 474 0.00 -7.89 34.65
N LYS A 475 -0.73 -8.97 34.95
CA LYS A 475 -1.24 -9.25 36.29
C LYS A 475 -0.12 -9.44 37.31
N ARG A 476 0.90 -10.25 36.97
CA ARG A 476 2.05 -10.51 37.80
C ARG A 476 2.81 -9.24 38.15
N GLU A 477 2.96 -8.37 37.18
CA GLU A 477 3.67 -7.08 37.34
C GLU A 477 2.71 -5.96 37.82
N THR A 478 1.46 -6.26 38.10
CA THR A 478 0.44 -5.28 38.56
C THR A 478 0.17 -4.11 37.62
N LEU A 479 0.37 -4.30 36.31
CA LEU A 479 0.00 -3.33 35.29
C LEU A 479 -1.45 -3.51 34.89
N ASP A 480 -2.34 -2.81 35.60
CA ASP A 480 -3.77 -2.78 35.36
C ASP A 480 -4.32 -1.33 35.33
N TYR A 481 -5.63 -1.20 35.07
CA TYR A 481 -6.25 0.12 35.05
C TYR A 481 -6.20 0.83 36.41
N ILE A 482 -6.18 0.10 37.54
CA ILE A 482 -6.09 0.65 38.88
C ILE A 482 -4.72 1.31 39.07
N TYR A 483 -3.64 0.65 38.64
CA TYR A 483 -2.30 1.21 38.71
C TYR A 483 -2.17 2.53 37.93
N ILE A 484 -2.65 2.54 36.67
CA ILE A 484 -2.49 3.72 35.82
C ILE A 484 -3.41 4.88 36.21
N THR A 485 -4.50 4.62 36.94
CA THR A 485 -5.45 5.65 37.40
C THR A 485 -5.20 6.16 38.82
N LYS A 486 -4.34 5.53 39.62
CA LYS A 486 -3.96 6.04 40.95
C LYS A 486 -3.42 7.47 40.81
N LEU A 487 -3.93 8.36 41.63
CA LEU A 487 -3.42 9.73 41.81
C LEU A 487 -2.25 9.73 42.84
#